data_0b6425d1d5a8ee127394d6c6e79cd29a
#
_entry.id   0b6425d1d5a8ee127394d6c6e79cd29a
#
_cell.length_a   1.000
_cell.length_b   1.000
_cell.length_c   1.000
_cell.angle_alpha   90.00
_cell.angle_beta   90.00
_cell.angle_gamma   90.00
#
_symmetry.space_group_name_H-M   'P 1'
#
loop_
_entity.id
_entity.type
_entity.pdbx_description
1 polymer ?
#
loop_
_entity_poly.entity_id
_entity_poly.type
_entity_poly.pdbx_seq_one_letter_code
_entity_poly.pdbx_strand_id
1 'polypeptide(L)'
;MGATVCTERIHEVFVSEDRARTFYHGHSYTGNPIAAAAAIANLRIFEEEPVFEQIAGIARVHEERLSAIRGHKAVGDARFIGTMAAIELRADDPGYFSKVRPTLYKFFIEAGVLLRPLGNVIYLLPPYVIRDIDLRFVHDVIAQALDQVAA
;
A
#
# COMPACT_ATOMS: atom_id res chain seq x y z
N MET A 1 14.80 0.83 2.05
CA MET A 1 15.86 1.69 1.47
C MET A 1 15.28 2.43 0.28
N GLY A 2 15.65 3.72 0.08
CA GLY A 2 15.33 4.49 -1.12
C GLY A 2 16.62 4.78 -1.90
N ALA A 3 16.51 4.94 -3.21
CA ALA A 3 17.61 5.39 -4.07
C ALA A 3 17.10 6.49 -5.00
N THR A 4 17.91 7.55 -5.14
CA THR A 4 17.66 8.60 -6.12
C THR A 4 18.74 8.53 -7.18
N VAL A 5 18.32 8.42 -8.43
CA VAL A 5 19.20 8.36 -9.59
C VAL A 5 19.00 9.62 -10.41
N CYS A 6 20.09 10.25 -10.85
CA CYS A 6 20.03 11.42 -11.71
C CYS A 6 20.89 11.23 -12.96
N THR A 7 20.66 12.08 -13.97
CA THR A 7 21.51 12.13 -15.16
C THR A 7 22.82 12.83 -14.87
N GLU A 8 23.86 12.57 -15.68
CA GLU A 8 25.16 13.24 -15.59
C GLU A 8 25.01 14.77 -15.60
N ARG A 9 24.16 15.30 -16.46
CA ARG A 9 23.87 16.74 -16.55
C ARG A 9 23.39 17.35 -15.21
N ILE A 10 22.63 16.60 -14.40
CA ILE A 10 22.17 17.05 -13.07
C ILE A 10 23.33 16.93 -12.07
N HIS A 11 24.07 15.83 -12.13
CA HIS A 11 25.22 15.58 -11.26
C HIS A 11 26.30 16.68 -11.43
N GLU A 12 26.66 17.02 -12.66
CA GLU A 12 27.70 18.06 -12.99
C GLU A 12 27.38 19.41 -12.36
N VAL A 13 26.12 19.78 -12.13
CA VAL A 13 25.75 21.02 -11.47
C VAL A 13 26.31 21.12 -10.05
N PHE A 14 26.47 19.98 -9.38
CA PHE A 14 26.97 19.91 -8.00
C PHE A 14 28.47 19.61 -7.91
N VAL A 15 29.09 19.18 -9.00
CA VAL A 15 30.57 18.96 -9.08
C VAL A 15 31.28 20.28 -9.24
N SER A 16 31.76 20.85 -8.13
CA SER A 16 32.42 22.16 -8.09
C SER A 16 33.31 22.30 -6.86
N GLU A 17 34.36 23.07 -6.98
CA GLU A 17 35.19 23.52 -5.84
C GLU A 17 34.43 24.55 -4.98
N ASP A 18 33.43 25.21 -5.53
CA ASP A 18 32.58 26.16 -4.80
C ASP A 18 31.59 25.37 -3.91
N ARG A 19 31.80 25.47 -2.60
CA ARG A 19 30.97 24.81 -1.60
C ARG A 19 29.50 25.27 -1.63
N ALA A 20 29.17 26.44 -2.15
CA ALA A 20 27.80 26.91 -2.30
C ALA A 20 26.98 26.04 -3.30
N ARG A 21 27.67 25.31 -4.17
CA ARG A 21 27.03 24.38 -5.13
C ARG A 21 26.85 22.97 -4.61
N THR A 22 27.32 22.67 -3.41
CA THR A 22 27.25 21.34 -2.83
C THR A 22 25.79 20.97 -2.49
N PHE A 23 25.37 19.78 -2.86
CA PHE A 23 24.10 19.21 -2.42
C PHE A 23 24.22 18.65 -1.00
N TYR A 24 23.93 19.47 0.02
CA TYR A 24 24.01 19.10 1.43
C TYR A 24 22.81 18.25 1.84
N HIS A 25 22.77 17.00 1.39
CA HIS A 25 21.76 16.05 1.77
C HIS A 25 22.39 14.71 2.18
N GLY A 26 22.04 14.23 3.38
CA GLY A 26 22.50 12.95 3.89
C GLY A 26 22.00 12.71 5.30
N HIS A 27 22.11 11.48 5.76
CA HIS A 27 21.81 11.06 7.11
C HIS A 27 22.71 9.87 7.50
N SER A 28 22.71 9.50 8.80
CA SER A 28 23.60 8.46 9.36
C SER A 28 23.49 7.09 8.69
N TYR A 29 22.36 6.80 8.02
CA TYR A 29 22.14 5.53 7.33
C TYR A 29 22.45 5.57 5.82
N THR A 30 22.91 6.72 5.30
CA THR A 30 23.31 6.84 3.90
C THR A 30 24.46 5.87 3.59
N GLY A 31 24.32 5.07 2.54
CA GLY A 31 25.32 4.07 2.14
C GLY A 31 25.46 2.88 3.09
N ASN A 32 24.52 2.65 4.00
CA ASN A 32 24.56 1.53 4.94
C ASN A 32 24.66 0.19 4.20
N PRO A 33 25.74 -0.61 4.41
CA PRO A 33 25.97 -1.84 3.64
C PRO A 33 24.95 -2.92 3.94
N ILE A 34 24.40 -3.00 5.15
CA ILE A 34 23.35 -3.96 5.51
C ILE A 34 22.07 -3.65 4.73
N ALA A 35 21.67 -2.38 4.69
CA ALA A 35 20.50 -1.95 3.91
C ALA A 35 20.70 -2.15 2.41
N ALA A 36 21.93 -1.92 1.90
CA ALA A 36 22.27 -2.18 0.50
C ALA A 36 22.21 -3.69 0.16
N ALA A 37 22.76 -4.54 1.02
CA ALA A 37 22.67 -6.00 0.85
C ALA A 37 21.22 -6.50 0.84
N ALA A 38 20.38 -5.99 1.74
CA ALA A 38 18.94 -6.32 1.75
C ALA A 38 18.23 -5.84 0.47
N ALA A 39 18.57 -4.67 -0.04
CA ALA A 39 18.02 -4.15 -1.30
C ALA A 39 18.43 -5.02 -2.51
N ILE A 40 19.70 -5.46 -2.57
CA ILE A 40 20.20 -6.35 -3.62
C ILE A 40 19.47 -7.70 -3.55
N ALA A 41 19.32 -8.28 -2.35
CA ALA A 41 18.59 -9.53 -2.17
C ALA A 41 17.12 -9.39 -2.62
N ASN A 42 16.48 -8.27 -2.32
CA ASN A 42 15.12 -7.99 -2.80
C ASN A 42 15.04 -7.91 -4.34
N LEU A 43 16.01 -7.28 -5.00
CA LEU A 43 16.04 -7.21 -6.47
C LEU A 43 16.19 -8.60 -7.10
N ARG A 44 17.01 -9.48 -6.50
CA ARG A 44 17.18 -10.87 -6.97
C ARG A 44 15.86 -11.65 -6.90
N ILE A 45 15.03 -11.44 -5.90
CA ILE A 45 13.70 -12.07 -5.84
C ILE A 45 12.88 -11.72 -7.07
N PHE A 46 12.92 -10.46 -7.55
CA PHE A 46 12.24 -10.06 -8.78
C PHE A 46 12.81 -10.67 -10.06
N GLU A 47 14.09 -11.08 -10.04
CA GLU A 47 14.76 -11.76 -11.17
C GLU A 47 14.51 -13.27 -11.16
N GLU A 48 14.44 -13.88 -9.99
CA GLU A 48 14.42 -15.33 -9.77
C GLU A 48 13.01 -15.90 -9.56
N GLU A 49 12.05 -15.09 -9.09
CA GLU A 49 10.68 -15.50 -8.78
C GLU A 49 9.65 -14.81 -9.66
N PRO A 50 8.47 -15.41 -9.89
CA PRO A 50 7.41 -14.83 -10.74
C PRO A 50 6.62 -13.72 -10.02
N VAL A 51 7.34 -12.74 -9.43
CA VAL A 51 6.72 -11.69 -8.59
C VAL A 51 5.70 -10.87 -9.35
N PHE A 52 5.96 -10.52 -10.62
CA PHE A 52 5.00 -9.76 -11.44
C PHE A 52 3.73 -10.53 -11.75
N GLU A 53 3.82 -11.85 -11.89
CA GLU A 53 2.65 -12.73 -12.07
C GLU A 53 1.83 -12.81 -10.77
N GLN A 54 2.49 -12.88 -9.62
CA GLN A 54 1.84 -12.83 -8.31
C GLN A 54 1.10 -11.50 -8.11
N ILE A 55 1.75 -10.37 -8.41
CA ILE A 55 1.13 -9.04 -8.38
C ILE A 55 -0.08 -8.96 -9.30
N ALA A 56 0.03 -9.48 -10.53
CA ALA A 56 -1.10 -9.52 -11.46
C ALA A 56 -2.25 -10.40 -10.96
N GLY A 57 -1.94 -11.50 -10.26
CA GLY A 57 -2.93 -12.35 -9.58
C GLY A 57 -3.70 -11.58 -8.50
N ILE A 58 -3.00 -10.90 -7.62
CA ILE A 58 -3.59 -10.06 -6.57
C ILE A 58 -4.47 -8.95 -7.19
N ALA A 59 -3.97 -8.28 -8.23
CA ALA A 59 -4.70 -7.23 -8.94
C ALA A 59 -6.04 -7.73 -9.53
N ARG A 60 -6.06 -8.94 -10.09
CA ARG A 60 -7.31 -9.54 -10.59
C ARG A 60 -8.33 -9.79 -9.48
N VAL A 61 -7.88 -10.27 -8.32
CA VAL A 61 -8.78 -10.45 -7.17
C VAL A 61 -9.31 -9.11 -6.67
N HIS A 62 -8.46 -8.08 -6.61
CA HIS A 62 -8.91 -6.73 -6.24
C HIS A 62 -9.95 -6.20 -7.23
N GLU A 63 -9.72 -6.32 -8.53
CA GLU A 63 -10.67 -5.87 -9.56
C GLU A 63 -12.03 -6.55 -9.42
N GLU A 64 -12.05 -7.88 -9.30
CA GLU A 64 -13.27 -8.67 -9.12
C GLU A 64 -14.03 -8.21 -7.86
N ARG A 65 -13.34 -8.18 -6.73
CA ARG A 65 -13.96 -7.92 -5.43
C ARG A 65 -14.40 -6.47 -5.25
N LEU A 66 -13.60 -5.52 -5.71
CA LEU A 66 -13.97 -4.11 -5.66
C LEU A 66 -15.12 -3.79 -6.61
N SER A 67 -15.18 -4.41 -7.78
CA SER A 67 -16.31 -4.23 -8.71
C SER A 67 -17.63 -4.67 -8.07
N ALA A 68 -17.62 -5.73 -7.28
CA ALA A 68 -18.82 -6.23 -6.59
C ALA A 68 -19.35 -5.26 -5.52
N ILE A 69 -18.49 -4.46 -4.90
CA ILE A 69 -18.88 -3.56 -3.79
C ILE A 69 -18.99 -2.08 -4.20
N ARG A 70 -18.61 -1.69 -5.42
CA ARG A 70 -18.67 -0.28 -5.88
C ARG A 70 -20.05 0.35 -5.77
N GLY A 71 -21.11 -0.44 -5.94
CA GLY A 71 -22.50 0.02 -5.81
C GLY A 71 -23.04 0.02 -4.38
N HIS A 72 -22.24 -0.39 -3.39
CA HIS A 72 -22.69 -0.47 -2.01
C HIS A 72 -22.91 0.94 -1.42
N LYS A 73 -24.02 1.14 -0.65
CA LYS A 73 -24.40 2.47 -0.12
C LYS A 73 -23.32 3.13 0.76
N ALA A 74 -22.52 2.33 1.47
CA ALA A 74 -21.42 2.82 2.29
C ALA A 74 -20.16 3.20 1.51
N VAL A 75 -20.03 2.83 0.23
CA VAL A 75 -18.83 3.04 -0.58
C VAL A 75 -18.91 4.34 -1.35
N GLY A 76 -17.96 5.23 -1.10
CA GLY A 76 -17.76 6.47 -1.86
C GLY A 76 -16.92 6.25 -3.11
N ASP A 77 -15.80 5.53 -2.94
CA ASP A 77 -14.90 5.14 -4.02
C ASP A 77 -14.22 3.79 -3.72
N ALA A 78 -13.88 3.03 -4.76
CA ALA A 78 -13.13 1.79 -4.66
C ALA A 78 -12.15 1.67 -5.83
N ARG A 79 -10.85 1.64 -5.51
CA ARG A 79 -9.75 1.71 -6.47
C ARG A 79 -8.61 0.78 -6.09
N PHE A 80 -7.79 0.40 -7.05
CA PHE A 80 -6.58 -0.40 -6.80
C PHE A 80 -5.49 -0.07 -7.83
N ILE A 81 -4.26 -0.39 -7.46
CA ILE A 81 -3.09 -0.42 -8.33
C ILE A 81 -2.15 -1.54 -7.87
N GLY A 82 -1.87 -2.50 -8.74
CA GLY A 82 -1.05 -3.67 -8.38
C GLY A 82 -1.61 -4.39 -7.16
N THR A 83 -0.83 -4.47 -6.09
CA THR A 83 -1.23 -5.10 -4.83
C THR A 83 -1.97 -4.18 -3.87
N MET A 84 -1.99 -2.90 -4.13
CA MET A 84 -2.65 -1.92 -3.27
C MET A 84 -4.10 -1.73 -3.67
N ALA A 85 -5.03 -1.92 -2.73
CA ALA A 85 -6.43 -1.58 -2.89
C ALA A 85 -6.90 -0.62 -1.82
N ALA A 86 -7.83 0.28 -2.15
CA ALA A 86 -8.40 1.24 -1.24
C ALA A 86 -9.92 1.36 -1.46
N ILE A 87 -10.65 1.38 -0.36
CA ILE A 87 -12.11 1.54 -0.32
C ILE A 87 -12.38 2.74 0.57
N GLU A 88 -12.86 3.82 -0.02
CA GLU A 88 -13.23 5.03 0.68
C GLU A 88 -14.71 4.97 1.05
N LEU A 89 -14.99 5.10 2.33
CA LEU A 89 -16.35 5.05 2.85
C LEU A 89 -17.00 6.42 2.81
N ARG A 90 -18.30 6.46 2.54
CA ARG A 90 -19.13 7.64 2.78
C ARG A 90 -19.27 7.84 4.29
N ALA A 91 -18.84 8.98 4.78
CA ALA A 91 -18.90 9.34 6.18
C ALA A 91 -19.27 10.82 6.32
N ASP A 92 -20.00 11.17 7.37
CA ASP A 92 -20.34 12.58 7.68
C ASP A 92 -19.10 13.38 8.08
N ASP A 93 -18.08 12.70 8.62
CA ASP A 93 -16.80 13.25 9.04
C ASP A 93 -15.62 12.59 8.27
N PRO A 94 -15.51 12.78 6.94
CA PRO A 94 -14.47 12.11 6.15
C PRO A 94 -13.06 12.58 6.54
N GLY A 95 -12.05 11.73 6.26
CA GLY A 95 -10.65 12.03 6.49
C GLY A 95 -10.05 11.30 7.69
N TYR A 96 -8.83 11.72 8.06
CA TYR A 96 -7.98 10.95 8.98
C TYR A 96 -8.61 10.71 10.37
N PHE A 97 -9.41 11.63 10.88
CA PHE A 97 -10.02 11.57 12.20
C PHE A 97 -11.46 11.02 12.20
N SER A 98 -11.90 10.44 11.10
CA SER A 98 -13.24 9.85 10.98
C SER A 98 -13.55 8.87 12.12
N LYS A 99 -14.74 9.02 12.70
CA LYS A 99 -15.22 8.20 13.82
C LYS A 99 -15.53 6.76 13.44
N VAL A 100 -15.63 6.45 12.16
CA VAL A 100 -15.86 5.09 11.68
C VAL A 100 -14.64 4.16 11.91
N ARG A 101 -13.44 4.74 11.99
CA ARG A 101 -12.19 4.00 12.12
C ARG A 101 -12.13 3.05 13.32
N PRO A 102 -12.43 3.46 14.58
CA PRO A 102 -12.36 2.56 15.72
C PRO A 102 -13.27 1.35 15.60
N THR A 103 -14.49 1.57 15.10
CA THR A 103 -15.50 0.53 14.88
C THR A 103 -15.00 -0.51 13.86
N LEU A 104 -14.51 -0.05 12.72
CA LEU A 104 -13.95 -0.92 11.67
C LEU A 104 -12.74 -1.69 12.18
N TYR A 105 -11.81 -1.02 12.88
CA TYR A 105 -10.62 -1.67 13.39
C TYR A 105 -10.96 -2.82 14.35
N LYS A 106 -11.87 -2.57 15.29
CA LYS A 106 -12.37 -3.59 16.22
C LYS A 106 -12.98 -4.76 15.46
N PHE A 107 -13.86 -4.49 14.50
CA PHE A 107 -14.51 -5.51 13.70
C PHE A 107 -13.49 -6.39 12.96
N PHE A 108 -12.50 -5.80 12.29
CA PHE A 108 -11.48 -6.56 11.56
C PHE A 108 -10.66 -7.46 12.48
N ILE A 109 -10.26 -6.97 13.65
CA ILE A 109 -9.52 -7.77 14.63
C ILE A 109 -10.36 -8.95 15.13
N GLU A 110 -11.65 -8.74 15.45
CA GLU A 110 -12.57 -9.79 15.88
C GLU A 110 -12.83 -10.83 14.77
N ALA A 111 -12.81 -10.41 13.52
CA ALA A 111 -12.90 -11.29 12.34
C ALA A 111 -11.57 -12.00 11.99
N GLY A 112 -10.50 -11.79 12.76
CA GLY A 112 -9.19 -12.40 12.54
C GLY A 112 -8.37 -11.76 11.41
N VAL A 113 -8.69 -10.53 11.00
CA VAL A 113 -8.00 -9.80 9.92
C VAL A 113 -7.34 -8.55 10.48
N LEU A 114 -6.01 -8.45 10.37
CA LEU A 114 -5.28 -7.25 10.78
C LEU A 114 -5.35 -6.18 9.69
N LEU A 115 -6.44 -5.43 9.66
CA LEU A 115 -6.58 -4.21 8.84
C LEU A 115 -6.64 -2.99 9.75
N ARG A 116 -5.93 -1.95 9.36
CA ARG A 116 -5.89 -0.68 10.09
C ARG A 116 -6.39 0.46 9.20
N PRO A 117 -7.70 0.74 9.19
CA PRO A 117 -8.25 1.82 8.39
C PRO A 117 -7.57 3.17 8.66
N LEU A 118 -7.40 3.97 7.62
CA LEU A 118 -6.88 5.33 7.68
C LEU A 118 -8.05 6.31 7.57
N GLY A 119 -8.57 6.73 8.72
CA GLY A 119 -9.80 7.51 8.74
C GLY A 119 -10.98 6.71 8.19
N ASN A 120 -11.63 7.21 7.14
CA ASN A 120 -12.71 6.55 6.41
C ASN A 120 -12.23 5.69 5.23
N VAL A 121 -10.92 5.41 5.13
CA VAL A 121 -10.37 4.58 4.05
C VAL A 121 -9.92 3.23 4.60
N ILE A 122 -10.49 2.15 4.10
CA ILE A 122 -9.98 0.79 4.25
C ILE A 122 -8.97 0.55 3.14
N TYR A 123 -7.74 0.16 3.46
CA TYR A 123 -6.74 -0.15 2.46
C TYR A 123 -6.10 -1.52 2.72
N LEU A 124 -5.72 -2.18 1.63
CA LEU A 124 -5.02 -3.45 1.62
C LEU A 124 -3.67 -3.26 0.95
N LEU A 125 -2.66 -3.91 1.53
CA LEU A 125 -1.32 -4.01 0.96
C LEU A 125 -0.76 -5.39 1.34
N PRO A 126 -1.29 -6.47 0.75
CA PRO A 126 -0.87 -7.82 1.06
C PRO A 126 0.55 -8.09 0.55
N PRO A 127 1.28 -9.03 1.18
CA PRO A 127 2.52 -9.53 0.62
C PRO A 127 2.26 -10.27 -0.69
N TYR A 128 3.23 -10.28 -1.61
CA TYR A 128 3.07 -10.91 -2.94
C TYR A 128 2.77 -12.41 -2.87
N VAL A 129 3.22 -13.07 -1.80
CA VAL A 129 3.02 -14.50 -1.56
C VAL A 129 1.66 -14.86 -0.93
N ILE A 130 0.75 -13.90 -0.77
CA ILE A 130 -0.59 -14.17 -0.24
C ILE A 130 -1.32 -15.17 -1.13
N ARG A 131 -1.98 -16.15 -0.52
CA ARG A 131 -2.80 -17.10 -1.27
C ARG A 131 -4.12 -16.45 -1.71
N ASP A 132 -4.62 -16.83 -2.88
CA ASP A 132 -5.88 -16.34 -3.43
C ASP A 132 -7.04 -16.48 -2.43
N ILE A 133 -7.11 -17.63 -1.76
CA ILE A 133 -8.16 -17.90 -0.76
C ILE A 133 -8.11 -16.96 0.44
N ASP A 134 -6.90 -16.59 0.90
CA ASP A 134 -6.73 -15.68 2.04
C ASP A 134 -7.09 -14.25 1.64
N LEU A 135 -6.69 -13.82 0.45
CA LEU A 135 -7.05 -12.50 -0.06
C LEU A 135 -8.56 -12.35 -0.28
N ARG A 136 -9.23 -13.40 -0.82
CA ARG A 136 -10.68 -13.43 -0.96
C ARG A 136 -11.38 -13.38 0.38
N PHE A 137 -10.90 -14.11 1.38
CA PHE A 137 -11.42 -14.07 2.74
C PHE A 137 -11.33 -12.64 3.33
N VAL A 138 -10.21 -11.94 3.14
CA VAL A 138 -10.08 -10.55 3.58
C VAL A 138 -11.13 -9.65 2.92
N HIS A 139 -11.38 -9.81 1.61
CA HIS A 139 -12.42 -9.06 0.91
C HIS A 139 -13.85 -9.42 1.39
N ASP A 140 -14.10 -10.67 1.73
CA ASP A 140 -15.39 -11.09 2.30
C ASP A 140 -15.64 -10.44 3.67
N VAL A 141 -14.61 -10.36 4.51
CA VAL A 141 -14.67 -9.65 5.80
C VAL A 141 -14.89 -8.15 5.59
N ILE A 142 -14.28 -7.54 4.57
CA ILE A 142 -14.53 -6.13 4.24
C ILE A 142 -15.99 -5.93 3.80
N ALA A 143 -16.54 -6.79 2.96
CA ALA A 143 -17.93 -6.69 2.54
C ALA A 143 -18.89 -6.75 3.73
N GLN A 144 -18.66 -7.65 4.70
CA GLN A 144 -19.42 -7.71 5.94
C GLN A 144 -19.30 -6.42 6.78
N ALA A 145 -18.10 -5.83 6.84
CA ALA A 145 -17.89 -4.55 7.54
C ALA A 145 -18.65 -3.40 6.90
N LEU A 146 -18.81 -3.39 5.56
CA LEU A 146 -19.60 -2.37 4.85
C LEU A 146 -21.08 -2.44 5.24
N ASP A 147 -21.64 -3.63 5.42
CA ASP A 147 -23.03 -3.80 5.87
C ASP A 147 -23.24 -3.23 7.27
N GLN A 148 -22.27 -3.40 8.18
CA GLN A 148 -22.37 -2.86 9.55
C GLN A 148 -22.28 -1.33 9.63
N VAL A 149 -21.46 -0.69 8.81
CA VAL A 149 -21.33 0.78 8.82
C VAL A 149 -22.39 1.48 7.97
N ALA A 150 -23.17 0.71 7.22
CA ALA A 150 -24.26 1.20 6.39
C ALA A 150 -25.63 1.16 7.12
N ALA A 151 -25.70 0.54 8.29
CA ALA A 151 -26.88 0.46 9.13
C ALA A 151 -27.04 1.71 9.99
#